data_567fecf9c14d205ad7b27c9f680e5d79
#
_entry.id   567fecf9c14d205ad7b27c9f680e5d79
#
_cell.length_a   1.000
_cell.length_b   1.000
_cell.length_c   1.000
_cell.angle_alpha   90.00
_cell.angle_beta   90.00
_cell.angle_gamma   90.00
#
_symmetry.space_group_name_H-M   'P 1'
#
loop_
_entity.id
_entity.type
_entity.pdbx_description
1 polymer ?
#
loop_
_entity_poly.entity_id
_entity_poly.type
_entity_poly.pdbx_seq_one_letter_code
_entity_poly.pdbx_strand_id
1 'polypeptide(L)'
;WCRKGELRLDGARCKASTRILEGQKLRMPPRPVVTEQFLDALKKSTFARISASDTRLMLSAVIYKDDDLLVLNKPAGIPTQGGSKQTRHIDGLSDALRFGYKEKPRLVHRLDKDTSGVLLLARSRRVAHELTEAFRHRATRKIYWAAVAGVPVPKMGSIKYGLQKAYGRGARGDGEKMETVFPDD
;
A
#
# COMPACT_ATOMS: atom_id res chain seq x y z
N TRP A 1 4.30 -5.24 -18.19
CA TRP A 1 4.91 -5.98 -19.32
C TRP A 1 5.70 -7.19 -18.83
N CYS A 2 6.61 -7.09 -17.84
CA CYS A 2 7.33 -8.24 -17.30
C CYS A 2 6.39 -9.35 -16.78
N ARG A 3 5.37 -9.01 -15.97
CA ARG A 3 4.39 -9.99 -15.44
C ARG A 3 3.63 -10.73 -16.52
N LYS A 4 3.25 -10.04 -17.61
CA LYS A 4 2.54 -10.63 -18.75
C LYS A 4 3.47 -11.36 -19.72
N GLY A 5 4.80 -11.26 -19.53
CA GLY A 5 5.81 -11.83 -20.41
C GLY A 5 5.89 -11.16 -21.79
N GLU A 6 5.40 -9.91 -21.89
CA GLU A 6 5.44 -9.11 -23.12
C GLU A 6 6.81 -8.47 -23.32
N LEU A 7 7.56 -8.22 -22.24
CA LEU A 7 8.93 -7.74 -22.28
C LEU A 7 9.88 -8.92 -22.45
N ARG A 8 10.76 -8.85 -23.43
CA ARG A 8 11.72 -9.91 -23.76
C ARG A 8 13.13 -9.34 -23.80
N LEU A 9 14.08 -10.05 -23.21
CA LEU A 9 15.51 -9.78 -23.27
C LEU A 9 16.16 -10.93 -24.04
N ASP A 10 16.77 -10.68 -25.17
CA ASP A 10 17.33 -11.69 -26.09
C ASP A 10 16.34 -12.83 -26.42
N GLY A 11 15.05 -12.46 -26.61
CA GLY A 11 13.97 -13.41 -26.89
C GLY A 11 13.39 -14.13 -25.65
N ALA A 12 14.07 -14.14 -24.51
CA ALA A 12 13.62 -14.77 -23.29
C ALA A 12 12.75 -13.87 -22.41
N ARG A 13 11.92 -14.44 -21.52
CA ARG A 13 11.18 -13.67 -20.51
C ARG A 13 12.16 -13.09 -19.50
N CYS A 14 11.96 -11.81 -19.15
CA CYS A 14 12.74 -11.14 -18.11
C CYS A 14 11.85 -10.72 -16.93
N LYS A 15 12.46 -10.62 -15.75
CA LYS A 15 11.83 -10.09 -14.53
C LYS A 15 12.10 -8.58 -14.43
N ALA A 16 11.32 -7.87 -13.64
CA ALA A 16 11.55 -6.45 -13.38
C ALA A 16 12.92 -6.17 -12.72
N SER A 17 13.49 -7.17 -12.03
CA SER A 17 14.80 -7.12 -11.40
C SER A 17 15.96 -7.62 -12.29
N THR A 18 15.70 -8.03 -13.53
CA THR A 18 16.74 -8.51 -14.45
C THR A 18 17.64 -7.34 -14.84
N ARG A 19 18.95 -7.45 -14.56
CA ARG A 19 19.93 -6.49 -15.04
C ARG A 19 20.14 -6.67 -16.54
N ILE A 20 20.16 -5.56 -17.26
CA ILE A 20 20.46 -5.52 -18.69
C ILE A 20 21.93 -5.21 -18.87
N LEU A 21 22.61 -5.96 -19.71
CA LEU A 21 24.01 -5.77 -20.05
C LEU A 21 24.11 -5.07 -21.42
N GLU A 22 25.24 -4.43 -21.67
CA GLU A 22 25.54 -3.83 -22.96
C GLU A 22 25.52 -4.90 -24.08
N GLY A 23 24.94 -4.56 -25.23
CA GLY A 23 24.79 -5.47 -26.36
C GLY A 23 23.52 -6.34 -26.36
N GLN A 24 22.79 -6.43 -25.26
CA GLN A 24 21.55 -7.20 -25.20
C GLN A 24 20.39 -6.51 -25.91
N LYS A 25 19.54 -7.29 -26.56
CA LYS A 25 18.35 -6.79 -27.29
C LYS A 25 17.11 -6.85 -26.41
N LEU A 26 16.57 -5.67 -26.07
CA LEU A 26 15.31 -5.55 -25.33
C LEU A 26 14.15 -5.35 -26.33
N ARG A 27 13.27 -6.35 -26.43
CA ARG A 27 12.02 -6.26 -27.17
C ARG A 27 10.91 -5.78 -26.26
N MET A 28 10.37 -4.61 -26.55
CA MET A 28 9.20 -4.05 -25.86
C MET A 28 7.95 -4.23 -26.71
N PRO A 29 6.76 -4.43 -26.14
CA PRO A 29 5.52 -4.37 -26.89
C PRO A 29 5.34 -2.95 -27.47
N PRO A 30 4.58 -2.81 -28.58
CA PRO A 30 4.24 -1.50 -29.12
C PRO A 30 3.60 -0.64 -28.03
N ARG A 31 4.02 0.63 -27.95
CA ARG A 31 3.39 1.56 -27.02
C ARG A 31 1.91 1.69 -27.38
N PRO A 32 0.99 1.58 -26.40
CA PRO A 32 -0.40 1.86 -26.68
C PRO A 32 -0.51 3.28 -27.26
N VAL A 33 -1.19 3.41 -28.37
CA VAL A 33 -1.50 4.72 -28.94
C VAL A 33 -2.32 5.47 -27.91
N VAL A 34 -1.78 6.58 -27.41
CA VAL A 34 -2.46 7.42 -26.44
C VAL A 34 -3.54 8.20 -27.22
N THR A 35 -4.73 7.64 -27.31
CA THR A 35 -5.89 8.32 -27.88
C THR A 35 -6.48 9.30 -26.87
N GLU A 36 -7.18 10.34 -27.34
CA GLU A 36 -7.92 11.26 -26.45
C GLU A 36 -8.90 10.50 -25.55
N GLN A 37 -9.54 9.46 -26.07
CA GLN A 37 -10.41 8.57 -25.30
C GLN A 37 -9.67 7.84 -24.17
N PHE A 38 -8.41 7.44 -24.39
CA PHE A 38 -7.56 6.84 -23.35
C PHE A 38 -7.15 7.89 -22.29
N LEU A 39 -6.84 9.11 -22.71
CA LEU A 39 -6.57 10.23 -21.78
C LEU A 39 -7.79 10.60 -20.98
N ASP A 40 -8.97 10.63 -21.58
CA ASP A 40 -10.22 10.89 -20.89
C ASP A 40 -10.64 9.75 -19.95
N ALA A 41 -10.41 8.49 -20.33
CA ALA A 41 -10.58 7.35 -19.44
C ALA A 41 -9.60 7.39 -18.26
N LEU A 42 -8.34 7.79 -18.49
CA LEU A 42 -7.37 8.03 -17.42
C LEU A 42 -7.81 9.20 -16.53
N LYS A 43 -8.25 10.32 -17.08
CA LYS A 43 -8.79 11.44 -16.31
C LYS A 43 -10.00 11.01 -15.48
N LYS A 44 -10.94 10.28 -16.07
CA LYS A 44 -12.12 9.73 -15.37
C LYS A 44 -11.74 8.72 -14.28
N SER A 45 -10.74 7.87 -14.51
CA SER A 45 -10.28 6.89 -13.51
C SER A 45 -9.42 7.50 -12.40
N THR A 46 -8.69 8.58 -12.70
CA THR A 46 -7.80 9.25 -11.74
C THR A 46 -8.56 10.25 -10.85
N PHE A 47 -9.73 10.71 -11.30
CA PHE A 47 -10.63 11.62 -10.59
C PHE A 47 -11.98 10.95 -10.32
N ALA A 48 -12.00 9.74 -9.77
CA ALA A 48 -13.15 9.35 -8.99
C ALA A 48 -13.30 10.44 -7.90
N ARG A 49 -14.26 11.37 -8.07
CA ARG A 49 -14.48 12.47 -7.12
C ARG A 49 -14.66 11.86 -5.75
N ILE A 50 -13.71 12.13 -4.86
CA ILE A 50 -13.86 11.76 -3.45
C ILE A 50 -15.18 12.34 -2.97
N SER A 51 -16.03 11.52 -2.40
CA SER A 51 -17.32 11.97 -1.90
C SER A 51 -17.12 13.01 -0.80
N ALA A 52 -18.11 13.91 -0.62
CA ALA A 52 -18.07 14.89 0.47
C ALA A 52 -17.98 14.22 1.85
N SER A 53 -18.57 13.02 2.00
CA SER A 53 -18.48 12.23 3.23
C SER A 53 -17.08 11.68 3.45
N ASP A 54 -16.42 11.16 2.40
CA ASP A 54 -15.04 10.67 2.51
C ASP A 54 -14.05 11.81 2.73
N THR A 55 -14.27 12.98 2.11
CA THR A 55 -13.47 14.18 2.38
C THR A 55 -13.56 14.58 3.85
N ARG A 56 -14.76 14.66 4.41
CA ARG A 56 -14.95 14.95 5.84
C ARG A 56 -14.27 13.89 6.73
N LEU A 57 -14.46 12.62 6.41
CA LEU A 57 -13.81 11.52 7.13
C LEU A 57 -12.29 11.67 7.15
N MET A 58 -11.68 11.93 5.99
CA MET A 58 -10.22 12.08 5.89
C MET A 58 -9.71 13.29 6.64
N LEU A 59 -10.41 14.44 6.55
CA LEU A 59 -10.04 15.65 7.28
C LEU A 59 -10.17 15.47 8.79
N SER A 60 -11.24 14.84 9.28
CA SER A 60 -11.43 14.55 10.71
C SER A 60 -10.45 13.53 11.27
N ALA A 61 -9.88 12.67 10.42
CA ALA A 61 -8.87 11.70 10.81
C ALA A 61 -7.48 12.32 11.04
N VAL A 62 -7.22 13.55 10.58
CA VAL A 62 -5.92 14.21 10.75
C VAL A 62 -5.72 14.60 12.21
N ILE A 63 -4.69 14.05 12.86
CA ILE A 63 -4.31 14.38 14.25
C ILE A 63 -3.06 15.24 14.34
N TYR A 64 -2.26 15.27 13.29
CA TYR A 64 -1.09 16.15 13.18
C TYR A 64 -0.77 16.48 11.73
N LYS A 65 -0.27 17.68 11.47
CA LYS A 65 0.14 18.15 10.16
C LYS A 65 1.26 19.18 10.29
N ASP A 66 2.32 19.00 9.48
CA ASP A 66 3.35 20.01 9.21
C ASP A 66 3.70 20.04 7.72
N ASP A 67 4.85 20.61 7.35
CA ASP A 67 5.29 20.72 5.96
C ASP A 67 5.82 19.40 5.40
N ASP A 68 6.27 18.48 6.22
CA ASP A 68 6.89 17.23 5.84
C ASP A 68 5.95 16.03 5.95
N LEU A 69 5.05 16.01 6.92
CA LEU A 69 4.20 14.84 7.17
C LEU A 69 2.78 15.17 7.62
N LEU A 70 1.93 14.18 7.49
CA LEU A 70 0.58 14.12 8.07
C LEU A 70 0.48 12.87 8.92
N VAL A 71 -0.18 12.98 10.06
CA VAL A 71 -0.51 11.85 10.91
C VAL A 71 -2.02 11.71 10.97
N LEU A 72 -2.51 10.52 10.65
CA LEU A 72 -3.91 10.20 10.69
C LEU A 72 -4.23 9.24 11.84
N ASN A 73 -5.37 9.40 12.46
CA ASN A 73 -6.03 8.33 13.19
C ASN A 73 -6.87 7.55 12.16
N LYS A 74 -6.25 6.54 11.54
CA LYS A 74 -6.94 5.74 10.52
C LYS A 74 -8.15 5.04 11.13
N PRO A 75 -9.35 5.19 10.59
CA PRO A 75 -10.50 4.43 11.05
C PRO A 75 -10.37 2.95 10.68
N ALA A 76 -10.97 2.07 11.50
CA ALA A 76 -11.16 0.67 11.14
C ALA A 76 -12.10 0.52 9.94
N GLY A 77 -12.03 -0.60 9.24
CA GLY A 77 -12.89 -0.92 8.09
C GLY A 77 -12.43 -0.33 6.75
N ILE A 78 -11.43 0.57 6.72
CA ILE A 78 -10.88 1.14 5.49
C ILE A 78 -9.46 0.62 5.28
N PRO A 79 -9.17 -0.07 4.16
CA PRO A 79 -7.81 -0.52 3.86
C PRO A 79 -6.88 0.65 3.57
N THR A 80 -5.61 0.50 3.90
CA THR A 80 -4.59 1.53 3.64
C THR A 80 -4.35 1.69 2.14
N GLN A 81 -4.23 0.59 1.40
CA GLN A 81 -4.02 0.57 -0.05
C GLN A 81 -5.12 -0.20 -0.76
N GLY A 82 -5.37 0.14 -2.02
CA GLY A 82 -6.29 -0.59 -2.88
C GLY A 82 -5.74 -1.95 -3.28
N GLY A 83 -6.63 -2.91 -3.43
CA GLY A 83 -6.41 -4.23 -4.03
C GLY A 83 -7.32 -4.44 -5.23
N SER A 84 -7.28 -5.63 -5.84
CA SER A 84 -7.94 -5.96 -7.12
C SER A 84 -9.46 -5.74 -7.18
N LYS A 85 -10.11 -5.35 -6.11
CA LYS A 85 -11.55 -5.01 -6.07
C LYS A 85 -11.90 -3.90 -5.05
N GLN A 86 -10.91 -3.20 -4.52
CA GLN A 86 -11.13 -2.18 -3.50
C GLN A 86 -10.83 -0.79 -4.06
N THR A 87 -11.88 -0.04 -4.33
CA THR A 87 -11.79 1.33 -4.85
C THR A 87 -11.71 2.38 -3.74
N ARG A 88 -12.22 2.05 -2.53
CA ARG A 88 -12.24 2.94 -1.37
C ARG A 88 -11.14 2.53 -0.38
N HIS A 89 -10.05 3.27 -0.34
CA HIS A 89 -8.88 3.04 0.51
C HIS A 89 -8.16 4.35 0.83
N ILE A 90 -7.39 4.38 1.93
CA ILE A 90 -6.73 5.61 2.41
C ILE A 90 -5.87 6.27 1.33
N ASP A 91 -5.04 5.51 0.59
CA ASP A 91 -4.21 6.08 -0.48
C ASP A 91 -5.04 6.76 -1.58
N GLY A 92 -6.16 6.19 -1.97
CA GLY A 92 -7.09 6.82 -2.92
C GLY A 92 -7.76 8.08 -2.37
N LEU A 93 -8.13 8.06 -1.09
CA LEU A 93 -8.79 9.16 -0.40
C LEU A 93 -7.81 10.26 0.03
N SER A 94 -6.50 10.00 0.06
CA SER A 94 -5.48 10.96 0.52
C SER A 94 -5.38 12.20 -0.37
N ASP A 95 -6.00 12.17 -1.55
CA ASP A 95 -6.10 13.35 -2.42
C ASP A 95 -6.87 14.51 -1.75
N ALA A 96 -7.80 14.21 -0.84
CA ALA A 96 -8.50 15.19 0.00
C ALA A 96 -7.58 15.91 1.01
N LEU A 97 -6.38 15.38 1.24
CA LEU A 97 -5.43 15.86 2.24
C LEU A 97 -4.25 16.65 1.63
N ARG A 98 -4.41 17.18 0.43
CA ARG A 98 -3.36 17.99 -0.23
C ARG A 98 -3.02 19.27 0.55
N PHE A 99 -3.98 19.91 1.18
CA PHE A 99 -3.80 21.17 1.90
C PHE A 99 -3.01 22.22 1.10
N GLY A 100 -3.36 22.40 -0.19
CA GLY A 100 -2.71 23.35 -1.09
C GLY A 100 -1.48 22.84 -1.84
N TYR A 101 -0.98 21.65 -1.54
CA TYR A 101 0.17 21.07 -2.26
C TYR A 101 -0.26 20.46 -3.60
N LYS A 102 0.65 20.51 -4.59
CA LYS A 102 0.40 19.96 -5.93
C LYS A 102 0.23 18.43 -5.92
N GLU A 103 1.02 17.75 -5.09
CA GLU A 103 0.97 16.29 -4.97
C GLU A 103 0.15 15.87 -3.74
N LYS A 104 -0.51 14.71 -3.83
CA LYS A 104 -1.17 14.10 -2.68
C LYS A 104 -0.13 13.53 -1.71
N PRO A 105 -0.44 13.44 -0.42
CA PRO A 105 0.42 12.76 0.55
C PRO A 105 0.67 11.29 0.18
N ARG A 106 1.83 10.77 0.54
CA ARG A 106 2.34 9.45 0.16
C ARG A 106 2.36 8.52 1.37
N LEU A 107 1.90 7.30 1.17
CA LEU A 107 2.04 6.24 2.18
C LEU A 107 3.52 5.88 2.39
N VAL A 108 3.90 5.69 3.64
CA VAL A 108 5.24 5.24 4.06
C VAL A 108 5.19 3.90 4.81
N HIS A 109 4.03 3.55 5.36
CA HIS A 109 3.71 2.25 5.94
C HIS A 109 2.22 1.95 5.79
N ARG A 110 1.79 0.80 6.31
CA ARG A 110 0.39 0.41 6.23
C ARG A 110 -0.11 -0.18 7.55
N LEU A 111 -1.39 -0.03 7.78
CA LEU A 111 -2.20 -0.76 8.75
C LEU A 111 -3.19 -1.63 7.98
N ASP A 112 -3.60 -2.74 8.56
CA ASP A 112 -4.62 -3.60 7.98
C ASP A 112 -5.99 -2.92 7.96
N LYS A 113 -6.92 -3.46 7.18
CA LYS A 113 -8.24 -2.86 6.97
C LYS A 113 -8.94 -2.57 8.30
N ASP A 114 -8.97 -3.54 9.19
CA ASP A 114 -9.72 -3.46 10.44
C ASP A 114 -8.89 -2.94 11.63
N THR A 115 -7.60 -2.65 11.40
CA THR A 115 -6.75 -1.98 12.38
C THR A 115 -6.94 -0.47 12.29
N SER A 116 -7.30 0.16 13.39
CA SER A 116 -7.34 1.62 13.55
C SER A 116 -6.04 2.16 14.15
N GLY A 117 -5.86 3.49 14.12
CA GLY A 117 -4.78 4.17 14.82
C GLY A 117 -3.80 4.91 13.91
N VAL A 118 -2.60 5.15 14.41
CA VAL A 118 -1.62 6.07 13.84
C VAL A 118 -1.11 5.59 12.48
N LEU A 119 -1.41 6.37 11.44
CA LEU A 119 -0.92 6.17 10.08
C LEU A 119 -0.20 7.43 9.61
N LEU A 120 1.07 7.30 9.23
CA LEU A 120 1.89 8.40 8.73
C LEU A 120 1.82 8.48 7.20
N LEU A 121 1.72 9.71 6.71
CA LEU A 121 1.79 10.05 5.29
C LEU A 121 2.85 11.12 5.09
N ALA A 122 3.74 10.95 4.13
CA ALA A 122 4.73 11.94 3.76
C ALA A 122 4.17 12.94 2.74
N ARG A 123 4.53 14.21 2.86
CA ARG A 123 4.08 15.28 1.95
C ARG A 123 5.02 15.50 0.76
N SER A 124 6.23 14.94 0.82
CA SER A 124 7.22 15.00 -0.27
C SER A 124 7.83 13.63 -0.56
N ARG A 125 8.46 13.47 -1.72
CA ARG A 125 9.17 12.24 -2.10
C ARG A 125 10.38 11.99 -1.20
N ARG A 126 11.10 13.06 -0.83
CA ARG A 126 12.25 12.99 0.05
C ARG A 126 11.85 12.40 1.41
N VAL A 127 10.86 12.99 2.06
CA VAL A 127 10.36 12.53 3.35
C VAL A 127 9.76 11.12 3.27
N ALA A 128 9.07 10.79 2.15
CA ALA A 128 8.57 9.43 1.94
C ALA A 128 9.69 8.39 1.89
N HIS A 129 10.82 8.71 1.27
CA HIS A 129 11.98 7.82 1.24
C HIS A 129 12.57 7.65 2.63
N GLU A 130 12.86 8.75 3.34
CA GLU A 130 13.45 8.75 4.67
C GLU A 130 12.60 7.94 5.69
N LEU A 131 11.28 8.19 5.71
CA LEU A 131 10.38 7.46 6.59
C LEU A 131 10.26 5.98 6.21
N THR A 132 10.22 5.65 4.92
CA THR A 132 10.18 4.25 4.47
C THR A 132 11.43 3.49 4.91
N GLU A 133 12.61 4.11 4.82
CA GLU A 133 13.85 3.52 5.32
C GLU A 133 13.82 3.35 6.84
N ALA A 134 13.35 4.36 7.58
CA ALA A 134 13.21 4.25 9.05
C ALA A 134 12.29 3.07 9.45
N PHE A 135 11.19 2.85 8.74
CA PHE A 135 10.31 1.70 8.97
C PHE A 135 10.98 0.36 8.57
N ARG A 136 11.76 0.34 7.49
CA ARG A 136 12.48 -0.85 7.00
C ARG A 136 13.57 -1.29 7.97
N HIS A 137 14.36 -0.36 8.47
CA HIS A 137 15.47 -0.61 9.40
C HIS A 137 15.01 -0.82 10.83
N ARG A 138 13.71 -0.95 11.09
CA ARG A 138 13.14 -1.15 12.44
C ARG A 138 13.58 -0.07 13.45
N ALA A 139 13.99 1.10 12.97
CA ALA A 139 14.31 2.26 13.82
C ALA A 139 13.05 2.81 14.52
N THR A 140 11.87 2.45 14.04
CA THR A 140 10.58 2.86 14.59
C THR A 140 10.01 1.80 15.52
N ARG A 141 9.64 2.18 16.74
CA ARG A 141 8.89 1.32 17.65
C ARG A 141 7.41 1.36 17.30
N LYS A 142 6.79 0.18 17.07
CA LYS A 142 5.36 0.04 16.80
C LYS A 142 4.69 -0.56 18.03
N ILE A 143 3.67 0.11 18.55
CA ILE A 143 2.89 -0.34 19.71
C ILE A 143 1.45 -0.52 19.24
N TYR A 144 0.88 -1.69 19.51
CA TYR A 144 -0.50 -2.03 19.22
C TYR A 144 -1.22 -2.45 20.49
N TRP A 145 -2.46 -2.02 20.62
CA TRP A 145 -3.36 -2.47 21.67
C TRP A 145 -4.41 -3.38 21.03
N ALA A 146 -4.70 -4.47 21.70
CA ALA A 146 -5.73 -5.42 21.27
C ALA A 146 -6.66 -5.75 22.44
N ALA A 147 -7.96 -5.72 22.20
CA ALA A 147 -8.94 -6.30 23.10
C ALA A 147 -8.96 -7.81 22.83
N VAL A 148 -8.73 -8.61 23.86
CA VAL A 148 -8.68 -10.07 23.75
C VAL A 148 -9.72 -10.72 24.68
N ALA A 149 -10.20 -11.89 24.31
CA ALA A 149 -11.04 -12.69 25.18
C ALA A 149 -10.16 -13.44 26.20
N GLY A 150 -10.51 -13.33 27.48
CA GLY A 150 -9.74 -13.94 28.57
C GLY A 150 -8.51 -13.14 28.98
N VAL A 151 -7.70 -13.73 29.85
CA VAL A 151 -6.47 -13.15 30.38
C VAL A 151 -5.29 -13.97 29.89
N PRO A 152 -4.33 -13.38 29.18
CA PRO A 152 -3.14 -14.10 28.72
C PRO A 152 -2.30 -14.65 29.89
N VAL A 153 -1.87 -15.91 29.75
CA VAL A 153 -0.94 -16.54 30.68
C VAL A 153 0.21 -17.14 29.87
N PRO A 154 1.45 -16.69 30.06
CA PRO A 154 1.91 -15.63 30.97
C PRO A 154 1.45 -14.23 30.53
N LYS A 155 1.40 -13.28 31.48
CA LYS A 155 0.99 -11.88 31.21
C LYS A 155 1.94 -11.13 30.27
N MET A 156 3.19 -11.58 30.16
CA MET A 156 4.19 -11.03 29.25
C MET A 156 4.94 -12.17 28.58
N GLY A 157 5.31 -11.97 27.31
CA GLY A 157 6.04 -12.95 26.54
C GLY A 157 6.36 -12.46 25.14
N SER A 158 7.11 -13.26 24.39
CA SER A 158 7.38 -13.03 22.98
C SER A 158 6.78 -14.16 22.17
N ILE A 159 6.02 -13.82 21.15
CA ILE A 159 5.48 -14.76 20.16
C ILE A 159 6.30 -14.63 18.90
N LYS A 160 6.97 -15.70 18.47
CA LYS A 160 7.82 -15.74 17.28
C LYS A 160 7.30 -16.82 16.35
N TYR A 161 6.41 -16.46 15.44
CA TYR A 161 5.94 -17.33 14.37
C TYR A 161 6.26 -16.73 13.02
N GLY A 162 6.57 -17.58 12.04
CA GLY A 162 6.56 -17.19 10.62
C GLY A 162 5.13 -16.97 10.15
N LEU A 163 4.95 -16.16 9.14
CA LEU A 163 3.68 -15.98 8.44
C LEU A 163 3.89 -16.30 6.96
N GLN A 164 3.11 -17.23 6.42
CA GLN A 164 3.09 -17.54 5.00
C GLN A 164 1.67 -17.39 4.45
N LYS A 165 1.57 -17.19 3.14
CA LYS A 165 0.27 -17.23 2.48
C LYS A 165 -0.23 -18.66 2.44
N ALA A 166 -1.48 -18.86 2.87
CA ALA A 166 -2.14 -20.14 2.74
C ALA A 166 -2.15 -20.60 1.29
N TYR A 167 -1.70 -21.82 1.03
CA TYR A 167 -1.81 -22.47 -0.26
C TYR A 167 -3.25 -22.98 -0.44
N GLY A 168 -4.02 -22.30 -1.27
CA GLY A 168 -5.37 -22.72 -1.62
C GLY A 168 -6.04 -21.70 -2.52
N ARG A 169 -6.72 -22.17 -3.56
CA ARG A 169 -7.62 -21.35 -4.35
C ARG A 169 -8.73 -20.85 -3.42
N GLY A 170 -8.65 -19.61 -3.03
CA GLY A 170 -9.80 -18.91 -2.48
C GLY A 170 -10.90 -18.86 -3.53
N ALA A 171 -11.66 -19.94 -3.63
CA ALA A 171 -12.94 -19.92 -4.28
C ALA A 171 -13.81 -18.97 -3.45
N ARG A 172 -14.27 -17.89 -4.09
CA ARG A 172 -15.15 -16.86 -3.55
C ARG A 172 -14.52 -15.82 -2.62
N GLY A 173 -13.83 -14.83 -3.22
CA GLY A 173 -13.92 -13.44 -2.74
C GLY A 173 -13.28 -13.07 -1.39
N ASP A 174 -12.85 -14.02 -0.59
CA ASP A 174 -12.17 -13.79 0.68
C ASP A 174 -10.69 -13.52 0.43
N GLY A 175 -10.19 -12.44 1.05
CA GLY A 175 -8.81 -11.98 0.88
C GLY A 175 -7.78 -13.06 1.18
N GLU A 176 -6.54 -12.84 0.73
CA GLU A 176 -5.40 -13.71 0.99
C GLU A 176 -5.34 -14.06 2.48
N LYS A 177 -5.58 -15.32 2.83
CA LYS A 177 -5.38 -15.82 4.19
C LYS A 177 -3.89 -15.98 4.46
N MET A 178 -3.46 -15.51 5.62
CA MET A 178 -2.13 -15.79 6.16
C MET A 178 -2.25 -16.92 7.19
N GLU A 179 -1.30 -17.84 7.13
CA GLU A 179 -1.16 -18.94 8.09
C GLU A 179 0.12 -18.78 8.89
N THR A 180 0.07 -19.18 10.16
CA THR A 180 1.25 -19.22 11.01
C THR A 180 2.08 -20.47 10.68
N VAL A 181 3.39 -20.29 10.57
CA VAL A 181 4.36 -21.38 10.38
C VAL A 181 5.22 -21.45 11.63
N PHE A 182 5.39 -22.64 12.15
CA PHE A 182 6.32 -22.86 13.25
C PHE A 182 7.77 -22.80 12.75
N PRO A 183 8.73 -22.30 13.57
CA PRO A 183 10.13 -22.13 13.13
C PRO A 183 10.87 -23.42 12.75
N ASP A 184 10.30 -24.58 13.06
CA ASP A 184 10.91 -25.89 12.87
C ASP A 184 10.26 -26.74 11.76
N ASP A 185 9.38 -26.16 10.94
CA ASP A 185 8.74 -26.80 9.78
C ASP A 185 9.41 -26.42 8.46
#